data_41d247bb7fb524f62a6b4b1541db2067
#
_entry.id   41d247bb7fb524f62a6b4b1541db2067
#
_cell.length_a   1.000
_cell.length_b   1.000
_cell.length_c   1.000
_cell.angle_alpha   90.00
_cell.angle_beta   90.00
_cell.angle_gamma   90.00
#
_symmetry.space_group_name_H-M   'P 1'
#
loop_
_entity.id
_entity.type
_entity.pdbx_description
1 polymer ?
#
loop_
_entity_poly.entity_id
_entity_poly.type
_entity_poly.pdbx_seq_one_letter_code
_entity_poly.pdbx_strand_id
1 'polypeptide(L)'
;MATVVERERKFSGDDGFRLPDLTGCGGVVTVSDATAADLDAVYWDTDDLRLLRSGHALRRRTGGHDAGWHLKVGAVGGARVEHQFPAGSADAGPPPELAALIRGASRGRPVTPAARIVNHRRERRLLDADGRVLAEVAEDDVRSEDLVDGATRTWHEVEVELVDGDEELLDAVAARLAAAGAREVPVSKSHRAVAARLAGFDDRPPAGPAGPVVGYAREQRDAIVGNHAAAYQGDEDAVHDMRVASRRLRATLRTFRGLWDRREGEAVRAELRWLGGELGRVRDTQVMAARLDTAVHDLPDELVLGPVAARLGERFAADLAEATAALRAALDDDRYPDLLTRLDRLLDGPAREVDRRWVDRRIRRAVRRADARLDEALAVDGPAGDVALHEARKKYKAARYAVEVRKATAGRPAARLVKRFKALQDLLGTHQDSVVTREVLRRHALRAYAEGENTFTYGLLHARQAEAAGHDRPAVLRARDRTRRRTVRRWLDR
;
A
#
# COMPACT_ATOMS: atom_id res chain seq x y z
N MET A 1 -21.78 -6.56 3.35
CA MET A 1 -20.39 -6.74 2.91
C MET A 1 -19.63 -7.45 4.00
N ALA A 2 -19.02 -8.60 3.71
CA ALA A 2 -18.06 -9.26 4.59
C ALA A 2 -16.65 -9.02 4.04
N THR A 3 -15.65 -8.95 4.91
CA THR A 3 -14.24 -8.81 4.51
C THR A 3 -13.45 -9.92 5.19
N VAL A 4 -12.71 -10.69 4.40
CA VAL A 4 -11.92 -11.83 4.86
C VAL A 4 -10.47 -11.62 4.43
N VAL A 5 -9.52 -11.98 5.30
CA VAL A 5 -8.09 -11.99 4.96
C VAL A 5 -7.67 -13.43 4.70
N GLU A 6 -7.32 -13.73 3.47
CA GLU A 6 -6.96 -15.08 3.03
C GLU A 6 -5.44 -15.28 3.00
N ARG A 7 -5.02 -16.45 3.48
CA ARG A 7 -3.64 -16.95 3.32
C ARG A 7 -3.71 -18.32 2.67
N GLU A 8 -3.35 -18.39 1.41
CA GLU A 8 -3.46 -19.59 0.59
C GLU A 8 -2.18 -19.91 -0.16
N ARG A 9 -1.97 -21.20 -0.46
CA ARG A 9 -1.00 -21.67 -1.46
C ARG A 9 -1.70 -22.54 -2.49
N LYS A 10 -1.23 -22.46 -3.72
CA LYS A 10 -1.80 -23.16 -4.88
C LYS A 10 -0.78 -24.09 -5.48
N PHE A 11 -1.24 -25.28 -5.85
CA PHE A 11 -0.41 -26.33 -6.42
C PHE A 11 -1.07 -26.90 -7.67
N SER A 12 -0.27 -27.32 -8.63
CA SER A 12 -0.71 -28.04 -9.82
C SER A 12 -0.06 -29.42 -9.82
N GLY A 13 -0.84 -30.46 -9.98
CA GLY A 13 -0.37 -31.83 -10.22
C GLY A 13 -0.48 -32.22 -11.69
N ASP A 14 0.24 -33.23 -12.11
CA ASP A 14 0.09 -33.85 -13.44
C ASP A 14 -1.16 -34.71 -13.47
N ASP A 15 -1.58 -35.23 -14.66
CA ASP A 15 -2.86 -35.98 -14.88
C ASP A 15 -3.08 -37.22 -13.98
N GLY A 16 -2.07 -37.67 -13.27
CA GLY A 16 -2.15 -38.78 -12.30
C GLY A 16 -2.09 -38.37 -10.84
N PHE A 17 -2.03 -37.10 -10.55
CA PHE A 17 -1.89 -36.61 -9.17
C PHE A 17 -3.07 -37.06 -8.31
N ARG A 18 -2.77 -37.49 -7.09
CA ARG A 18 -3.72 -37.79 -6.03
C ARG A 18 -3.28 -37.03 -4.77
N LEU A 19 -4.24 -36.44 -4.10
CA LEU A 19 -3.97 -35.78 -2.82
C LEU A 19 -3.43 -36.81 -1.83
N PRO A 20 -2.19 -36.61 -1.28
CA PRO A 20 -1.66 -37.53 -0.29
C PRO A 20 -2.40 -37.38 1.04
N ASP A 21 -2.20 -38.34 1.95
CA ASP A 21 -2.64 -38.18 3.33
C ASP A 21 -1.89 -37.03 3.98
N LEU A 22 -2.63 -36.07 4.52
CA LEU A 22 -2.11 -34.86 5.18
C LEU A 22 -2.10 -34.98 6.72
N THR A 23 -2.52 -36.11 7.28
CA THR A 23 -2.41 -36.41 8.72
C THR A 23 -0.96 -36.32 9.15
N GLY A 24 -0.72 -35.67 10.30
CA GLY A 24 0.60 -35.42 10.84
C GLY A 24 1.35 -34.19 10.27
N CYS A 25 0.77 -33.47 9.30
CA CYS A 25 1.33 -32.19 8.85
C CYS A 25 0.98 -31.08 9.85
N GLY A 26 1.97 -30.37 10.41
CA GLY A 26 1.76 -29.13 11.17
C GLY A 26 0.67 -29.20 12.26
N GLY A 27 0.55 -30.34 12.96
CA GLY A 27 -0.47 -30.52 14.01
C GLY A 27 -1.82 -31.06 13.55
N VAL A 28 -1.98 -31.42 12.28
CA VAL A 28 -3.19 -32.05 11.74
C VAL A 28 -3.33 -33.47 12.31
N VAL A 29 -4.43 -33.74 13.00
CA VAL A 29 -4.75 -35.05 13.56
C VAL A 29 -5.79 -35.79 12.69
N THR A 30 -6.73 -35.04 12.11
CA THR A 30 -7.81 -35.58 11.29
C THR A 30 -7.99 -34.79 10.00
N VAL A 31 -8.23 -35.51 8.91
CA VAL A 31 -8.67 -34.95 7.63
C VAL A 31 -10.11 -35.35 7.42
N SER A 32 -11.03 -34.42 7.20
CA SER A 32 -12.44 -34.69 7.00
C SER A 32 -12.69 -35.42 5.68
N ASP A 33 -13.87 -36.03 5.57
CA ASP A 33 -14.39 -36.50 4.27
C ASP A 33 -14.51 -35.32 3.29
N ALA A 34 -14.39 -35.61 2.01
CA ALA A 34 -14.54 -34.62 0.97
C ALA A 34 -15.98 -34.16 0.80
N THR A 35 -16.22 -32.87 0.79
CA THR A 35 -17.49 -32.27 0.34
C THR A 35 -17.33 -31.81 -1.10
N ALA A 36 -18.23 -32.22 -1.99
CA ALA A 36 -18.20 -31.81 -3.40
C ALA A 36 -19.12 -30.61 -3.65
N ALA A 37 -18.69 -29.71 -4.53
CA ALA A 37 -19.47 -28.57 -4.97
C ALA A 37 -19.13 -28.19 -6.42
N ASP A 38 -20.18 -27.87 -7.21
CA ASP A 38 -20.01 -27.28 -8.52
C ASP A 38 -20.10 -25.77 -8.41
N LEU A 39 -19.04 -25.09 -8.86
CA LEU A 39 -18.89 -23.65 -8.80
C LEU A 39 -18.84 -23.09 -10.22
N ASP A 40 -19.65 -22.08 -10.51
CA ASP A 40 -19.62 -21.34 -11.77
C ASP A 40 -19.38 -19.87 -11.49
N ALA A 41 -18.28 -19.34 -12.01
CA ALA A 41 -17.83 -18.00 -11.75
C ALA A 41 -17.56 -17.25 -13.05
N VAL A 42 -18.20 -16.10 -13.21
CA VAL A 42 -17.87 -15.14 -14.27
C VAL A 42 -16.94 -14.07 -13.68
N TYR A 43 -15.78 -13.93 -14.27
CA TYR A 43 -14.81 -12.91 -13.94
C TYR A 43 -15.02 -11.65 -14.79
N TRP A 44 -14.95 -10.52 -14.14
CA TRP A 44 -15.20 -9.22 -14.76
C TRP A 44 -13.92 -8.37 -14.73
N ASP A 45 -13.63 -7.75 -15.86
CA ASP A 45 -12.48 -6.84 -15.99
C ASP A 45 -12.75 -5.78 -17.05
N THR A 46 -11.86 -4.81 -17.16
CA THR A 46 -11.82 -3.88 -18.30
C THR A 46 -11.34 -4.61 -19.56
N ASP A 47 -11.54 -4.00 -20.72
CA ASP A 47 -11.10 -4.52 -22.03
C ASP A 47 -9.60 -4.85 -22.08
N ASP A 48 -8.77 -4.09 -21.37
CA ASP A 48 -7.31 -4.23 -21.25
C ASP A 48 -6.85 -4.95 -19.96
N LEU A 49 -7.75 -5.68 -19.29
CA LEU A 49 -7.47 -6.50 -18.09
C LEU A 49 -6.82 -5.73 -16.94
N ARG A 50 -7.25 -4.48 -16.69
CA ARG A 50 -6.64 -3.60 -15.67
C ARG A 50 -6.76 -4.12 -14.27
N LEU A 51 -7.88 -4.76 -13.92
CA LEU A 51 -8.05 -5.33 -12.58
C LEU A 51 -7.00 -6.40 -12.35
N LEU A 52 -6.93 -7.41 -13.22
CA LEU A 52 -5.95 -8.50 -13.11
C LEU A 52 -4.51 -7.99 -13.12
N ARG A 53 -4.17 -7.08 -14.04
CA ARG A 53 -2.83 -6.45 -14.14
C ARG A 53 -2.48 -5.61 -12.92
N SER A 54 -3.48 -5.16 -12.16
CA SER A 54 -3.29 -4.43 -10.89
C SER A 54 -3.39 -5.35 -9.66
N GLY A 55 -3.42 -6.67 -9.84
CA GLY A 55 -3.51 -7.64 -8.75
C GLY A 55 -4.90 -7.80 -8.13
N HIS A 56 -5.95 -7.35 -8.83
CA HIS A 56 -7.33 -7.47 -8.40
C HIS A 56 -8.04 -8.57 -9.19
N ALA A 57 -8.98 -9.27 -8.56
CA ALA A 57 -9.86 -10.21 -9.25
C ALA A 57 -11.30 -9.94 -8.81
N LEU A 58 -12.16 -9.61 -9.77
CA LEU A 58 -13.58 -9.41 -9.56
C LEU A 58 -14.34 -10.55 -10.20
N ARG A 59 -15.15 -11.27 -9.42
CA ARG A 59 -16.00 -12.35 -9.95
C ARG A 59 -17.40 -12.30 -9.37
N ARG A 60 -18.36 -12.82 -10.12
CA ARG A 60 -19.66 -13.20 -9.64
C ARG A 60 -19.73 -14.73 -9.69
N ARG A 61 -19.97 -15.36 -8.54
CA ARG A 61 -20.00 -16.83 -8.40
C ARG A 61 -21.41 -17.32 -8.06
N THR A 62 -21.78 -18.44 -8.64
CA THR A 62 -22.94 -19.25 -8.28
C THR A 62 -22.46 -20.63 -7.85
N GLY A 63 -23.27 -21.33 -7.07
CA GLY A 63 -22.87 -22.57 -6.42
C GLY A 63 -22.01 -22.37 -5.17
N GLY A 64 -21.91 -23.44 -4.34
CA GLY A 64 -21.22 -23.33 -3.05
C GLY A 64 -22.01 -22.56 -1.99
N HIS A 65 -21.38 -22.37 -0.84
CA HIS A 65 -21.99 -21.71 0.33
C HIS A 65 -21.86 -20.16 0.30
N ASP A 66 -21.01 -19.63 -0.58
CA ASP A 66 -20.65 -18.21 -0.66
C ASP A 66 -20.98 -17.60 -2.04
N ALA A 67 -22.14 -17.99 -2.62
CA ALA A 67 -22.61 -17.43 -3.88
C ALA A 67 -22.76 -15.89 -3.78
N GLY A 68 -22.18 -15.16 -4.76
CA GLY A 68 -22.21 -13.69 -4.75
C GLY A 68 -21.10 -13.05 -5.57
N TRP A 69 -20.93 -11.74 -5.37
CA TRP A 69 -19.82 -10.98 -5.89
C TRP A 69 -18.63 -11.06 -4.93
N HIS A 70 -17.45 -11.28 -5.50
CA HIS A 70 -16.19 -11.38 -4.79
C HIS A 70 -15.16 -10.45 -5.43
N LEU A 71 -14.62 -9.55 -4.66
CA LEU A 71 -13.47 -8.74 -5.05
C LEU A 71 -12.25 -9.15 -4.21
N LYS A 72 -11.28 -9.81 -4.84
CA LYS A 72 -9.98 -10.07 -4.24
C LYS A 72 -9.02 -8.96 -4.59
N VAL A 73 -8.44 -8.34 -3.56
CA VAL A 73 -7.43 -7.29 -3.68
C VAL A 73 -6.10 -7.87 -3.20
N GLY A 74 -5.05 -7.76 -4.00
CA GLY A 74 -3.71 -8.16 -3.58
C GLY A 74 -3.20 -7.20 -2.49
N ALA A 75 -2.93 -7.73 -1.29
CA ALA A 75 -2.35 -6.95 -0.21
C ALA A 75 -0.82 -6.92 -0.29
N VAL A 76 -0.22 -5.85 0.22
CA VAL A 76 1.21 -5.77 0.45
C VAL A 76 1.58 -6.76 1.57
N GLY A 77 2.48 -7.72 1.28
CA GLY A 77 2.90 -8.71 2.29
C GLY A 77 2.35 -10.14 2.10
N GLY A 78 1.68 -10.44 0.98
CA GLY A 78 1.32 -11.82 0.60
C GLY A 78 -0.07 -12.27 1.04
N ALA A 79 -0.76 -11.59 1.96
CA ALA A 79 -2.16 -11.86 2.26
C ALA A 79 -3.06 -11.19 1.22
N ARG A 80 -4.22 -11.79 0.93
CA ARG A 80 -5.25 -11.21 0.06
C ARG A 80 -6.46 -10.80 0.88
N VAL A 81 -7.01 -9.64 0.56
CA VAL A 81 -8.28 -9.18 1.15
C VAL A 81 -9.39 -9.51 0.17
N GLU A 82 -10.39 -10.25 0.61
CA GLU A 82 -11.59 -10.52 -0.15
C GLU A 82 -12.79 -9.76 0.42
N HIS A 83 -13.46 -9.01 -0.47
CA HIS A 83 -14.72 -8.34 -0.17
C HIS A 83 -15.87 -9.11 -0.83
N GLN A 84 -16.85 -9.50 -0.03
CA GLN A 84 -17.99 -10.28 -0.49
C GLN A 84 -19.28 -9.44 -0.44
N PHE A 85 -20.07 -9.54 -1.52
CA PHE A 85 -21.36 -8.87 -1.69
C PHE A 85 -22.42 -9.86 -2.19
N PRO A 86 -23.71 -9.61 -1.90
CA PRO A 86 -24.81 -10.43 -2.43
C PRO A 86 -24.78 -10.52 -3.96
N ALA A 87 -25.25 -11.62 -4.48
CA ALA A 87 -25.24 -11.91 -5.93
C ALA A 87 -26.01 -10.89 -6.79
N GLY A 88 -27.05 -10.28 -6.23
CA GLY A 88 -27.94 -9.38 -6.99
C GLY A 88 -28.66 -10.09 -8.14
N SER A 89 -29.19 -9.33 -9.12
CA SER A 89 -29.80 -9.92 -10.32
C SER A 89 -28.73 -10.46 -11.28
N ALA A 90 -29.10 -11.47 -12.07
CA ALA A 90 -28.16 -12.14 -12.97
C ALA A 90 -27.57 -11.21 -14.05
N ASP A 91 -28.37 -10.29 -14.54
CA ASP A 91 -28.04 -9.39 -15.64
C ASP A 91 -27.47 -8.05 -15.17
N ALA A 92 -27.42 -7.80 -13.86
CA ALA A 92 -26.83 -6.60 -13.31
C ALA A 92 -25.30 -6.74 -13.24
N GLY A 93 -24.61 -5.67 -13.62
CA GLY A 93 -23.16 -5.53 -13.36
C GLY A 93 -22.85 -5.45 -11.86
N PRO A 94 -21.58 -5.17 -11.50
CA PRO A 94 -21.18 -5.05 -10.11
C PRO A 94 -22.00 -3.96 -9.40
N PRO A 95 -22.40 -4.18 -8.13
CA PRO A 95 -23.12 -3.16 -7.36
C PRO A 95 -22.28 -1.88 -7.20
N PRO A 96 -22.94 -0.70 -7.05
CA PRO A 96 -22.24 0.60 -6.98
C PRO A 96 -21.13 0.66 -5.92
N GLU A 97 -21.35 0.04 -4.75
CA GLU A 97 -20.38 0.00 -3.68
C GLU A 97 -19.11 -0.76 -4.09
N LEU A 98 -19.26 -1.82 -4.85
CA LEU A 98 -18.13 -2.61 -5.37
C LEU A 98 -17.46 -1.87 -6.54
N ALA A 99 -18.24 -1.19 -7.39
CA ALA A 99 -17.70 -0.35 -8.45
C ALA A 99 -16.81 0.78 -7.87
N ALA A 100 -17.18 1.36 -6.73
CA ALA A 100 -16.35 2.34 -6.04
C ALA A 100 -15.00 1.74 -5.57
N LEU A 101 -14.99 0.50 -5.03
CA LEU A 101 -13.77 -0.16 -4.57
C LEU A 101 -12.79 -0.49 -5.71
N ILE A 102 -13.29 -0.79 -6.90
CA ILE A 102 -12.43 -1.09 -8.06
C ILE A 102 -12.07 0.14 -8.89
N ARG A 103 -12.62 1.33 -8.58
CA ARG A 103 -12.48 2.54 -9.40
C ARG A 103 -11.01 2.91 -9.68
N GLY A 104 -10.13 2.75 -8.68
CA GLY A 104 -8.69 2.94 -8.87
C GLY A 104 -8.08 1.92 -9.83
N ALA A 105 -8.41 0.65 -9.71
CA ALA A 105 -7.89 -0.42 -10.55
C ALA A 105 -8.43 -0.34 -11.98
N SER A 106 -9.73 -0.10 -12.16
CA SER A 106 -10.38 0.04 -13.48
C SER A 106 -10.06 1.36 -14.20
N ARG A 107 -9.49 2.36 -13.51
CA ARG A 107 -9.33 3.74 -14.02
C ARG A 107 -10.69 4.39 -14.36
N GLY A 108 -11.75 4.05 -13.61
CA GLY A 108 -13.10 4.51 -13.88
C GLY A 108 -13.74 3.91 -15.13
N ARG A 109 -13.08 2.96 -15.81
CA ARG A 109 -13.63 2.29 -16.99
C ARG A 109 -14.67 1.26 -16.59
N PRO A 110 -15.67 1.00 -17.45
CA PRO A 110 -16.61 -0.08 -17.23
C PRO A 110 -15.89 -1.43 -17.21
N VAL A 111 -16.38 -2.33 -16.38
CA VAL A 111 -15.95 -3.73 -16.36
C VAL A 111 -17.04 -4.59 -17.02
N THR A 112 -16.61 -5.59 -17.76
CA THR A 112 -17.47 -6.51 -18.50
C THR A 112 -17.03 -7.95 -18.23
N PRO A 113 -17.87 -8.96 -18.52
CA PRO A 113 -17.47 -10.36 -18.44
C PRO A 113 -16.23 -10.62 -19.31
N ALA A 114 -15.16 -11.09 -18.69
CA ALA A 114 -13.85 -11.33 -19.33
C ALA A 114 -13.52 -12.82 -19.45
N ALA A 115 -13.91 -13.64 -18.45
CA ALA A 115 -13.73 -15.08 -18.47
C ALA A 115 -14.82 -15.77 -17.65
N ARG A 116 -15.16 -17.01 -18.01
CA ARG A 116 -15.99 -17.92 -17.21
C ARG A 116 -15.15 -19.09 -16.74
N ILE A 117 -15.30 -19.45 -15.48
CA ILE A 117 -14.60 -20.59 -14.87
C ILE A 117 -15.63 -21.47 -14.19
N VAL A 118 -15.75 -22.70 -14.67
CA VAL A 118 -16.52 -23.75 -14.05
C VAL A 118 -15.54 -24.66 -13.33
N ASN A 119 -15.85 -24.99 -12.08
CA ASN A 119 -14.95 -25.70 -11.20
C ASN A 119 -15.71 -26.76 -10.42
N HIS A 120 -15.30 -28.04 -10.57
CA HIS A 120 -15.75 -29.11 -9.71
C HIS A 120 -14.76 -29.22 -8.54
N ARG A 121 -15.20 -28.80 -7.36
CA ARG A 121 -14.42 -28.74 -6.13
C ARG A 121 -14.67 -29.88 -5.21
N ARG A 122 -13.62 -30.50 -4.68
CA ARG A 122 -13.66 -31.42 -3.55
C ARG A 122 -12.87 -30.82 -2.42
N GLU A 123 -13.56 -30.43 -1.35
CA GLU A 123 -12.98 -29.73 -0.22
C GLU A 123 -12.89 -30.63 1.01
N ARG A 124 -11.77 -30.56 1.73
CA ARG A 124 -11.53 -31.26 2.99
C ARG A 124 -11.03 -30.24 4.04
N ARG A 125 -11.36 -30.52 5.29
CA ARG A 125 -10.86 -29.75 6.42
C ARG A 125 -9.76 -30.50 7.13
N LEU A 126 -8.70 -29.79 7.47
CA LEU A 126 -7.59 -30.27 8.28
C LEU A 126 -7.87 -29.84 9.73
N LEU A 127 -8.03 -30.81 10.64
CA LEU A 127 -8.41 -30.57 12.02
C LEU A 127 -7.32 -30.97 12.99
N ASP A 128 -7.18 -30.23 14.09
CA ASP A 128 -6.34 -30.59 15.22
C ASP A 128 -6.99 -31.63 16.14
N ALA A 129 -6.36 -31.96 17.27
CA ALA A 129 -6.83 -32.92 18.25
C ALA A 129 -8.15 -32.49 18.94
N ASP A 130 -8.41 -31.19 18.99
CA ASP A 130 -9.61 -30.60 19.61
C ASP A 130 -10.75 -30.41 18.60
N GLY A 131 -10.54 -30.79 17.35
CA GLY A 131 -11.51 -30.68 16.26
C GLY A 131 -11.60 -29.27 15.65
N ARG A 132 -10.65 -28.38 15.95
CA ARG A 132 -10.57 -27.03 15.38
C ARG A 132 -10.04 -27.13 13.95
N VAL A 133 -10.64 -26.38 13.02
CA VAL A 133 -10.23 -26.33 11.61
C VAL A 133 -8.95 -25.48 11.49
N LEU A 134 -7.85 -26.11 11.15
CA LEU A 134 -6.56 -25.43 10.92
C LEU A 134 -6.45 -24.86 9.50
N ALA A 135 -6.88 -25.64 8.51
CA ALA A 135 -6.88 -25.26 7.10
C ALA A 135 -7.97 -26.00 6.31
N GLU A 136 -8.32 -25.44 5.16
CA GLU A 136 -9.14 -26.08 4.14
C GLU A 136 -8.26 -26.45 2.93
N VAL A 137 -8.49 -27.63 2.38
CA VAL A 137 -7.79 -28.15 1.19
C VAL A 137 -8.82 -28.44 0.13
N ALA A 138 -8.74 -27.71 -0.98
CA ALA A 138 -9.64 -27.87 -2.13
C ALA A 138 -8.88 -28.48 -3.32
N GLU A 139 -9.36 -29.59 -3.81
CA GLU A 139 -9.00 -30.20 -5.11
C GLU A 139 -10.00 -29.72 -6.16
N ASP A 140 -9.50 -29.00 -7.17
CA ASP A 140 -10.31 -28.34 -8.18
C ASP A 140 -10.04 -28.91 -9.58
N ASP A 141 -11.06 -29.48 -10.23
CA ASP A 141 -11.08 -29.77 -11.65
C ASP A 141 -11.68 -28.57 -12.37
N VAL A 142 -10.84 -27.82 -13.05
CA VAL A 142 -11.17 -26.47 -13.57
C VAL A 142 -11.32 -26.50 -15.08
N ARG A 143 -12.41 -25.90 -15.58
CA ARG A 143 -12.59 -25.53 -16.99
C ARG A 143 -12.82 -24.04 -17.10
N SER A 144 -12.03 -23.39 -17.93
CA SER A 144 -12.16 -21.95 -18.20
C SER A 144 -12.44 -21.67 -19.67
N GLU A 145 -13.10 -20.54 -19.90
CA GLU A 145 -13.35 -19.96 -21.21
C GLU A 145 -13.01 -18.45 -21.14
N ASP A 146 -12.13 -17.97 -22.02
CA ASP A 146 -11.97 -16.54 -22.26
C ASP A 146 -13.16 -16.05 -23.10
N LEU A 147 -13.97 -15.16 -22.55
CA LEU A 147 -15.22 -14.72 -23.18
C LEU A 147 -15.01 -13.71 -24.35
N VAL A 148 -13.75 -13.33 -24.60
CA VAL A 148 -13.41 -12.40 -25.69
C VAL A 148 -12.94 -13.16 -26.94
N ASP A 149 -12.08 -14.17 -26.79
CA ASP A 149 -11.55 -14.93 -27.92
C ASP A 149 -12.06 -16.37 -28.00
N GLY A 150 -12.87 -16.82 -27.03
CA GLY A 150 -13.45 -18.15 -26.94
C GLY A 150 -12.46 -19.26 -26.57
N ALA A 151 -11.24 -18.92 -26.19
CA ALA A 151 -10.21 -19.90 -25.85
C ALA A 151 -10.60 -20.67 -24.58
N THR A 152 -10.57 -22.01 -24.65
CA THR A 152 -10.87 -22.87 -23.50
C THR A 152 -9.63 -23.56 -22.97
N ARG A 153 -9.59 -23.78 -21.64
CA ARG A 153 -8.52 -24.50 -20.95
C ARG A 153 -9.08 -25.36 -19.84
N THR A 154 -8.44 -26.52 -19.60
CA THR A 154 -8.73 -27.38 -18.46
C THR A 154 -7.44 -27.66 -17.70
N TRP A 155 -7.56 -27.77 -16.38
CA TRP A 155 -6.45 -28.18 -15.51
C TRP A 155 -6.96 -28.67 -14.17
N HIS A 156 -6.08 -29.34 -13.44
CA HIS A 156 -6.28 -29.71 -12.06
C HIS A 156 -5.40 -28.89 -11.17
N GLU A 157 -5.94 -28.40 -10.02
CA GLU A 157 -5.14 -27.68 -9.01
C GLU A 157 -5.62 -28.01 -7.59
N VAL A 158 -4.71 -27.84 -6.64
CA VAL A 158 -4.99 -27.95 -5.20
C VAL A 158 -4.75 -26.59 -4.58
N GLU A 159 -5.71 -26.09 -3.82
CA GLU A 159 -5.60 -24.89 -2.98
C GLU A 159 -5.56 -25.31 -1.51
N VAL A 160 -4.68 -24.70 -0.74
CA VAL A 160 -4.60 -24.89 0.72
C VAL A 160 -4.73 -23.51 1.35
N GLU A 161 -5.80 -23.30 2.10
CA GLU A 161 -6.16 -22.04 2.74
C GLU A 161 -6.17 -22.21 4.25
N LEU A 162 -5.46 -21.28 4.96
CA LEU A 162 -5.47 -21.26 6.42
C LEU A 162 -6.80 -20.73 6.96
N VAL A 163 -7.29 -21.40 8.01
CA VAL A 163 -8.41 -20.94 8.84
C VAL A 163 -7.84 -20.45 10.19
N ASP A 164 -7.57 -21.38 11.11
CA ASP A 164 -6.97 -21.09 12.41
C ASP A 164 -5.51 -21.62 12.52
N GLY A 165 -4.94 -22.14 11.43
CA GLY A 165 -3.57 -22.61 11.36
C GLY A 165 -2.56 -21.46 11.12
N ASP A 166 -1.30 -21.83 11.00
CA ASP A 166 -0.17 -20.92 10.82
C ASP A 166 0.65 -21.22 9.55
N GLU A 167 1.67 -20.40 9.29
CA GLU A 167 2.56 -20.56 8.13
C GLU A 167 3.37 -21.88 8.20
N GLU A 168 3.65 -22.42 9.39
CA GLU A 168 4.37 -23.69 9.54
C GLU A 168 3.52 -24.86 9.05
N LEU A 169 2.20 -24.80 9.25
CA LEU A 169 1.25 -25.76 8.67
C LEU A 169 1.28 -25.69 7.14
N LEU A 170 1.22 -24.48 6.55
CA LEU A 170 1.30 -24.32 5.08
C LEU A 170 2.61 -24.89 4.53
N ASP A 171 3.75 -24.66 5.22
CA ASP A 171 5.04 -25.20 4.81
C ASP A 171 5.07 -26.74 4.87
N ALA A 172 4.50 -27.33 5.93
CA ALA A 172 4.43 -28.78 6.09
C ALA A 172 3.54 -29.43 5.02
N VAL A 173 2.37 -28.86 4.75
CA VAL A 173 1.46 -29.32 3.69
C VAL A 173 2.11 -29.17 2.32
N ALA A 174 2.74 -28.02 2.04
CA ALA A 174 3.45 -27.79 0.78
C ALA A 174 4.56 -28.82 0.54
N ALA A 175 5.34 -29.15 1.56
CA ALA A 175 6.38 -30.19 1.47
C ALA A 175 5.77 -31.58 1.18
N ARG A 176 4.64 -31.92 1.79
CA ARG A 176 3.93 -33.19 1.55
C ARG A 176 3.38 -33.27 0.13
N LEU A 177 2.75 -32.19 -0.36
CA LEU A 177 2.24 -32.09 -1.74
C LEU A 177 3.37 -32.18 -2.77
N ALA A 178 4.48 -31.49 -2.53
CA ALA A 178 5.66 -31.55 -3.39
C ALA A 178 6.28 -32.97 -3.46
N ALA A 179 6.34 -33.68 -2.33
CA ALA A 179 6.79 -35.07 -2.29
C ALA A 179 5.86 -36.02 -3.07
N ALA A 180 4.57 -35.68 -3.19
CA ALA A 180 3.58 -36.40 -4.00
C ALA A 180 3.58 -35.96 -5.48
N GLY A 181 4.47 -35.05 -5.91
CA GLY A 181 4.62 -34.63 -7.30
C GLY A 181 3.89 -33.33 -7.67
N ALA A 182 3.23 -32.66 -6.71
CA ALA A 182 2.63 -31.34 -7.00
C ALA A 182 3.69 -30.25 -7.05
N ARG A 183 3.45 -29.24 -7.89
CA ARG A 183 4.30 -28.06 -8.01
C ARG A 183 3.54 -26.82 -7.57
N GLU A 184 4.15 -26.01 -6.72
CA GLU A 184 3.54 -24.74 -6.31
C GLU A 184 3.43 -23.78 -7.50
N VAL A 185 2.24 -23.18 -7.69
CA VAL A 185 1.91 -22.32 -8.82
C VAL A 185 1.30 -21.03 -8.27
N PRO A 186 2.01 -19.89 -8.33
CA PRO A 186 1.52 -18.63 -7.76
C PRO A 186 0.47 -17.93 -8.62
N VAL A 187 0.02 -18.55 -9.71
CA VAL A 187 -0.88 -17.94 -10.71
C VAL A 187 -2.34 -18.27 -10.37
N SER A 188 -3.20 -17.25 -10.29
CA SER A 188 -4.63 -17.46 -10.04
C SER A 188 -5.37 -18.08 -11.23
N LYS A 189 -6.52 -18.71 -10.97
CA LYS A 189 -7.42 -19.25 -12.01
C LYS A 189 -7.75 -18.21 -13.08
N SER A 190 -8.07 -16.97 -12.68
CA SER A 190 -8.39 -15.88 -13.61
C SER A 190 -7.22 -15.51 -14.54
N HIS A 191 -5.98 -15.47 -14.02
CA HIS A 191 -4.79 -15.24 -14.86
C HIS A 191 -4.57 -16.37 -15.87
N ARG A 192 -4.79 -17.63 -15.46
CA ARG A 192 -4.68 -18.79 -16.36
C ARG A 192 -5.72 -18.74 -17.46
N ALA A 193 -6.97 -18.36 -17.14
CA ALA A 193 -8.07 -18.29 -18.10
C ALA A 193 -7.77 -17.31 -19.25
N VAL A 194 -7.20 -16.14 -18.97
CA VAL A 194 -6.92 -15.07 -19.96
C VAL A 194 -5.44 -14.91 -20.28
N ALA A 195 -4.64 -15.97 -20.07
CA ALA A 195 -3.17 -15.89 -20.18
C ALA A 195 -2.68 -15.44 -21.57
N ALA A 196 -3.38 -15.81 -22.66
CA ALA A 196 -3.02 -15.40 -24.01
C ALA A 196 -3.14 -13.87 -24.20
N ARG A 197 -4.22 -13.27 -23.69
CA ARG A 197 -4.44 -11.83 -23.72
C ARG A 197 -3.45 -11.10 -22.83
N LEU A 198 -3.18 -11.61 -21.61
CA LEU A 198 -2.19 -11.02 -20.70
C LEU A 198 -0.78 -11.00 -21.28
N ALA A 199 -0.40 -12.02 -22.05
CA ALA A 199 0.92 -12.06 -22.73
C ALA A 199 1.11 -10.94 -23.75
N GLY A 200 0.02 -10.29 -24.21
CA GLY A 200 0.07 -9.11 -25.07
C GLY A 200 0.50 -7.83 -24.38
N PHE A 201 0.55 -7.81 -23.03
CA PHE A 201 0.97 -6.65 -22.25
C PHE A 201 2.38 -6.83 -21.70
N ASP A 202 3.28 -5.89 -22.00
CA ASP A 202 4.64 -5.88 -21.44
C ASP A 202 4.71 -4.86 -20.29
N ASP A 203 4.49 -5.36 -19.09
CA ASP A 203 4.55 -4.54 -17.86
C ASP A 203 5.98 -4.43 -17.30
N ARG A 204 7.00 -4.99 -17.96
CA ARG A 204 8.39 -4.91 -17.52
C ARG A 204 8.92 -3.47 -17.68
N PRO A 205 9.72 -2.99 -16.71
CA PRO A 205 10.42 -1.71 -16.89
C PRO A 205 11.34 -1.76 -18.12
N PRO A 206 11.55 -0.62 -18.81
CA PRO A 206 12.45 -0.58 -19.96
C PRO A 206 13.85 -1.02 -19.57
N ALA A 207 14.58 -1.62 -20.52
CA ALA A 207 15.97 -2.01 -20.33
C ALA A 207 16.88 -0.78 -20.10
N GLY A 208 18.05 -1.02 -19.54
CA GLY A 208 19.08 0.00 -19.37
C GLY A 208 18.88 0.92 -18.15
N PRO A 209 19.63 2.03 -18.09
CA PRO A 209 19.72 2.90 -16.91
C PRO A 209 18.43 3.65 -16.52
N ALA A 210 17.49 3.83 -17.44
CA ALA A 210 16.17 4.39 -17.18
C ALA A 210 15.27 3.41 -16.40
N GLY A 211 15.45 2.10 -16.63
CA GLY A 211 14.59 1.06 -16.07
C GLY A 211 14.36 1.12 -14.59
N PRO A 212 15.39 1.24 -13.74
CA PRO A 212 15.20 1.38 -12.29
C PRO A 212 14.39 2.61 -11.86
N VAL A 213 14.45 3.71 -12.64
CA VAL A 213 13.68 4.93 -12.35
C VAL A 213 12.21 4.71 -12.71
N VAL A 214 11.96 4.14 -13.89
CA VAL A 214 10.60 3.82 -14.37
C VAL A 214 9.96 2.75 -13.48
N GLY A 215 10.69 1.66 -13.18
CA GLY A 215 10.22 0.61 -12.30
C GLY A 215 9.82 1.14 -10.92
N TYR A 216 10.68 1.95 -10.29
CA TYR A 216 10.35 2.58 -9.01
C TYR A 216 9.13 3.51 -9.10
N ALA A 217 8.95 4.23 -10.21
CA ALA A 217 7.78 5.08 -10.41
C ALA A 217 6.50 4.23 -10.58
N ARG A 218 6.57 3.12 -11.33
CA ARG A 218 5.47 2.16 -11.48
C ARG A 218 5.09 1.50 -10.16
N GLU A 219 6.06 1.08 -9.35
CA GLU A 219 5.82 0.56 -7.99
C GLU A 219 5.02 1.55 -7.14
N GLN A 220 5.29 2.86 -7.25
CA GLN A 220 4.53 3.86 -6.51
C GLN A 220 3.12 4.06 -7.08
N ARG A 221 2.92 4.00 -8.40
CA ARG A 221 1.59 3.99 -9.02
C ARG A 221 0.78 2.79 -8.54
N ASP A 222 1.38 1.61 -8.57
CA ASP A 222 0.74 0.35 -8.18
C ASP A 222 0.38 0.35 -6.69
N ALA A 223 1.23 0.95 -5.83
CA ALA A 223 0.90 1.16 -4.43
C ALA A 223 -0.29 2.14 -4.22
N ILE A 224 -0.44 3.17 -5.06
CA ILE A 224 -1.63 4.04 -5.01
C ILE A 224 -2.88 3.24 -5.36
N VAL A 225 -2.82 2.43 -6.41
CA VAL A 225 -3.94 1.63 -6.90
C VAL A 225 -4.29 0.49 -5.93
N GLY A 226 -3.29 -0.23 -5.44
CA GLY A 226 -3.49 -1.37 -4.53
C GLY A 226 -4.06 -0.99 -3.17
N ASN A 227 -3.81 0.23 -2.70
CA ASN A 227 -4.36 0.72 -1.44
C ASN A 227 -5.71 1.46 -1.60
N HIS A 228 -6.23 1.62 -2.84
CA HIS A 228 -7.43 2.41 -3.08
C HIS A 228 -8.65 1.88 -2.31
N ALA A 229 -8.96 0.58 -2.43
CA ALA A 229 -10.15 -0.02 -1.80
C ALA A 229 -10.15 0.15 -0.27
N ALA A 230 -9.04 -0.15 0.39
CA ALA A 230 -8.90 -0.02 1.83
C ALA A 230 -8.92 1.45 2.27
N ALA A 231 -8.24 2.36 1.55
CA ALA A 231 -8.27 3.79 1.83
C ALA A 231 -9.67 4.40 1.64
N TYR A 232 -10.43 3.94 0.65
CA TYR A 232 -11.83 4.33 0.44
C TYR A 232 -12.71 3.91 1.62
N GLN A 233 -12.42 2.77 2.23
CA GLN A 233 -13.10 2.27 3.45
C GLN A 233 -12.63 2.96 4.73
N GLY A 234 -11.56 3.76 4.67
CA GLY A 234 -11.05 4.53 5.82
C GLY A 234 -9.91 3.83 6.57
N ASP A 235 -9.32 2.77 6.01
CA ASP A 235 -8.16 2.10 6.60
C ASP A 235 -6.98 3.07 6.71
N GLU A 236 -6.43 3.20 7.93
CA GLU A 236 -5.39 4.17 8.25
C GLU A 236 -4.06 3.88 7.57
N ASP A 237 -3.68 2.62 7.47
CA ASP A 237 -2.42 2.21 6.87
C ASP A 237 -2.48 2.37 5.36
N ALA A 238 -3.61 2.04 4.73
CA ALA A 238 -3.82 2.26 3.30
C ALA A 238 -3.79 3.75 2.92
N VAL A 239 -4.41 4.63 3.72
CA VAL A 239 -4.32 6.10 3.54
C VAL A 239 -2.87 6.56 3.69
N HIS A 240 -2.15 6.04 4.70
CA HIS A 240 -0.73 6.33 4.88
C HIS A 240 0.10 5.92 3.66
N ASP A 241 -0.07 4.70 3.18
CA ASP A 241 0.72 4.14 2.08
C ASP A 241 0.41 4.83 0.75
N MET A 242 -0.85 5.13 0.43
CA MET A 242 -1.21 5.95 -0.72
C MET A 242 -0.55 7.34 -0.66
N ARG A 243 -0.55 7.98 0.52
CA ARG A 243 0.11 9.28 0.72
C ARG A 243 1.63 9.20 0.54
N VAL A 244 2.25 8.14 1.06
CA VAL A 244 3.70 7.88 0.89
C VAL A 244 4.02 7.66 -0.58
N ALA A 245 3.26 6.81 -1.27
CA ALA A 245 3.43 6.50 -2.69
C ALA A 245 3.27 7.76 -3.58
N SER A 246 2.21 8.54 -3.38
CA SER A 246 1.98 9.81 -4.08
C SER A 246 3.14 10.80 -3.88
N ARG A 247 3.67 10.90 -2.67
CA ARG A 247 4.81 11.77 -2.35
C ARG A 247 6.11 11.30 -2.99
N ARG A 248 6.37 9.98 -2.98
CA ARG A 248 7.55 9.36 -3.63
C ARG A 248 7.49 9.55 -5.13
N LEU A 249 6.36 9.25 -5.76
CA LEU A 249 6.15 9.42 -7.20
C LEU A 249 6.35 10.87 -7.64
N ARG A 250 5.74 11.82 -6.93
CA ARG A 250 5.91 13.26 -7.18
C ARG A 250 7.37 13.71 -7.06
N ALA A 251 8.11 13.18 -6.08
CA ALA A 251 9.53 13.49 -5.91
C ALA A 251 10.39 12.86 -7.01
N THR A 252 10.06 11.65 -7.46
CA THR A 252 10.74 10.95 -8.57
C THR A 252 10.57 11.70 -9.87
N LEU A 253 9.34 12.06 -10.25
CA LEU A 253 9.06 12.87 -11.45
C LEU A 253 9.82 14.19 -11.44
N ARG A 254 9.91 14.87 -10.28
CA ARG A 254 10.69 16.11 -10.14
C ARG A 254 12.19 15.89 -10.24
N THR A 255 12.73 14.86 -9.61
CA THR A 255 14.18 14.60 -9.57
C THR A 255 14.69 14.19 -10.93
N PHE A 256 13.96 13.32 -11.60
CA PHE A 256 14.30 12.79 -12.92
C PHE A 256 13.53 13.47 -14.06
N ARG A 257 13.11 14.73 -13.86
CA ARG A 257 12.48 15.52 -14.93
C ARG A 257 13.34 15.49 -16.20
N GLY A 258 12.69 15.28 -17.33
CA GLY A 258 13.35 15.10 -18.63
C GLY A 258 13.66 13.64 -18.95
N LEU A 259 13.24 12.68 -18.10
CA LEU A 259 13.14 11.28 -18.48
C LEU A 259 11.84 11.04 -19.28
N TRP A 260 10.79 11.76 -18.96
CA TRP A 260 9.49 11.79 -19.62
C TRP A 260 9.20 13.15 -20.25
N ASP A 261 8.10 13.29 -20.95
CA ASP A 261 7.61 14.58 -21.42
C ASP A 261 7.50 15.55 -20.23
N ARG A 262 8.06 16.74 -20.40
CA ARG A 262 8.17 17.70 -19.31
C ARG A 262 6.82 18.30 -18.93
N ARG A 263 5.98 18.60 -19.93
CA ARG A 263 4.67 19.25 -19.72
C ARG A 263 3.72 18.28 -19.02
N GLU A 264 3.69 17.04 -19.51
CA GLU A 264 2.86 16.00 -18.93
C GLU A 264 3.32 15.62 -17.51
N GLY A 265 4.64 15.47 -17.31
CA GLY A 265 5.20 15.20 -15.98
C GLY A 265 4.89 16.30 -14.93
N GLU A 266 4.88 17.59 -15.31
CA GLU A 266 4.48 18.67 -14.40
C GLU A 266 2.97 18.66 -14.14
N ALA A 267 2.14 18.36 -15.12
CA ALA A 267 0.70 18.25 -14.96
C ALA A 267 0.34 17.09 -14.02
N VAL A 268 0.90 15.90 -14.24
CA VAL A 268 0.73 14.75 -13.33
C VAL A 268 1.22 15.06 -11.91
N ARG A 269 2.31 15.81 -11.76
CA ARG A 269 2.80 16.24 -10.44
C ARG A 269 1.83 17.19 -9.73
N ALA A 270 1.10 18.02 -10.47
CA ALA A 270 0.07 18.89 -9.89
C ALA A 270 -1.10 18.07 -9.36
N GLU A 271 -1.55 17.07 -10.13
CA GLU A 271 -2.62 16.15 -9.71
C GLU A 271 -2.21 15.28 -8.51
N LEU A 272 -0.99 14.76 -8.48
CA LEU A 272 -0.45 14.06 -7.32
C LEU A 272 -0.30 14.96 -6.07
N ARG A 273 -0.18 16.28 -6.27
CA ARG A 273 -0.19 17.22 -5.13
C ARG A 273 -1.60 17.37 -4.57
N TRP A 274 -2.60 17.45 -5.44
CA TRP A 274 -4.00 17.46 -5.05
C TRP A 274 -4.36 16.21 -4.27
N LEU A 275 -4.20 15.01 -4.84
CA LEU A 275 -4.46 13.74 -4.16
C LEU A 275 -3.71 13.63 -2.82
N GLY A 276 -2.41 14.00 -2.82
CA GLY A 276 -1.60 14.02 -1.60
C GLY A 276 -2.07 15.05 -0.56
N GLY A 277 -2.83 16.06 -0.94
CA GLY A 277 -3.50 17.01 -0.05
C GLY A 277 -4.70 16.36 0.66
N GLU A 278 -5.57 15.66 -0.09
CA GLU A 278 -6.73 14.97 0.48
C GLU A 278 -6.31 13.86 1.45
N LEU A 279 -5.41 12.97 1.02
CA LEU A 279 -4.81 11.94 1.86
C LEU A 279 -4.08 12.56 3.09
N GLY A 280 -3.51 13.76 2.90
CA GLY A 280 -2.79 14.47 3.93
C GLY A 280 -3.70 14.94 5.05
N ARG A 281 -4.88 15.47 4.74
CA ARG A 281 -5.85 15.92 5.76
C ARG A 281 -6.25 14.78 6.70
N VAL A 282 -6.58 13.62 6.15
CA VAL A 282 -6.92 12.43 6.95
C VAL A 282 -5.75 12.03 7.84
N ARG A 283 -4.57 11.78 7.23
CA ARG A 283 -3.41 11.26 7.99
C ARG A 283 -2.85 12.24 9.02
N ASP A 284 -2.81 13.52 8.73
CA ASP A 284 -2.30 14.53 9.67
C ASP A 284 -3.25 14.67 10.88
N THR A 285 -4.57 14.52 10.69
CA THR A 285 -5.57 14.48 11.76
C THR A 285 -5.40 13.22 12.62
N GLN A 286 -5.28 12.03 12.03
CA GLN A 286 -5.05 10.77 12.75
C GLN A 286 -3.77 10.83 13.60
N VAL A 287 -2.65 11.24 13.01
CA VAL A 287 -1.36 11.33 13.72
C VAL A 287 -1.42 12.33 14.87
N MET A 288 -2.10 13.47 14.67
CA MET A 288 -2.22 14.50 15.71
C MET A 288 -3.14 14.04 16.84
N ALA A 289 -4.26 13.41 16.51
CA ALA A 289 -5.18 12.83 17.49
C ALA A 289 -4.46 11.82 18.39
N ALA A 290 -3.82 10.81 17.80
CA ALA A 290 -3.09 9.79 18.55
C ALA A 290 -1.97 10.37 19.42
N ARG A 291 -1.24 11.36 18.89
CA ARG A 291 -0.17 12.04 19.64
C ARG A 291 -0.67 12.80 20.85
N LEU A 292 -1.75 13.56 20.71
CA LEU A 292 -2.29 14.36 21.81
C LEU A 292 -3.01 13.48 22.82
N ASP A 293 -3.69 12.43 22.37
CA ASP A 293 -4.28 11.42 23.24
C ASP A 293 -3.19 10.78 24.14
N THR A 294 -2.12 10.25 23.56
CA THR A 294 -0.97 9.73 24.31
C THR A 294 -0.39 10.79 25.26
N ALA A 295 -0.20 12.03 24.77
CA ALA A 295 0.39 13.08 25.59
C ALA A 295 -0.46 13.49 26.80
N VAL A 296 -1.79 13.41 26.70
CA VAL A 296 -2.70 13.65 27.86
C VAL A 296 -2.65 12.47 28.82
N HIS A 297 -2.70 11.22 28.32
CA HIS A 297 -2.64 10.01 29.17
C HIS A 297 -1.30 9.82 29.90
N ASP A 298 -0.20 10.38 29.35
CA ASP A 298 1.13 10.36 29.99
C ASP A 298 1.28 11.42 31.11
N LEU A 299 0.25 12.24 31.38
CA LEU A 299 0.24 13.17 32.49
C LEU A 299 -0.27 12.46 33.76
N PRO A 300 0.28 12.80 34.95
CA PRO A 300 -0.38 12.50 36.21
C PRO A 300 -1.80 13.07 36.26
N ASP A 301 -2.76 12.32 36.84
CA ASP A 301 -4.18 12.69 36.85
C ASP A 301 -4.40 14.09 37.45
N GLU A 302 -3.66 14.47 38.49
CA GLU A 302 -3.73 15.78 39.14
C GLU A 302 -3.29 16.96 38.22
N LEU A 303 -2.67 16.68 37.12
CA LEU A 303 -2.27 17.70 36.13
C LEU A 303 -3.23 17.76 34.92
N VAL A 304 -4.22 16.89 34.85
CA VAL A 304 -5.29 16.92 33.85
C VAL A 304 -6.49 17.68 34.39
N LEU A 305 -6.48 19.00 34.23
CA LEU A 305 -7.53 19.90 34.74
C LEU A 305 -8.56 20.17 33.63
N GLY A 306 -9.81 19.81 33.92
CA GLY A 306 -10.94 19.94 32.97
C GLY A 306 -11.07 18.78 31.98
N PRO A 307 -12.04 18.83 31.06
CA PRO A 307 -12.39 17.73 30.17
C PRO A 307 -11.48 17.67 28.92
N VAL A 308 -10.15 17.86 29.05
CA VAL A 308 -9.19 18.06 27.95
C VAL A 308 -9.18 16.88 27.00
N ALA A 309 -9.11 15.63 27.53
CA ALA A 309 -9.11 14.42 26.71
C ALA A 309 -10.40 14.29 25.88
N ALA A 310 -11.57 14.50 26.53
CA ALA A 310 -12.86 14.42 25.84
C ALA A 310 -12.99 15.49 24.77
N ARG A 311 -12.62 16.74 25.05
CA ARG A 311 -12.67 17.85 24.09
C ARG A 311 -11.76 17.64 22.87
N LEU A 312 -10.54 17.14 23.10
CA LEU A 312 -9.63 16.81 22.00
C LEU A 312 -10.18 15.63 21.17
N GLY A 313 -10.68 14.58 21.85
CA GLY A 313 -11.27 13.40 21.19
C GLY A 313 -12.47 13.77 20.31
N GLU A 314 -13.46 14.51 20.85
CA GLU A 314 -14.64 14.99 20.12
C GLU A 314 -14.23 15.80 18.87
N ARG A 315 -13.29 16.72 19.05
CA ARG A 315 -12.86 17.59 17.95
C ARG A 315 -12.13 16.82 16.85
N PHE A 316 -11.18 15.96 17.21
CA PHE A 316 -10.46 15.18 16.23
C PHE A 316 -11.33 14.13 15.54
N ALA A 317 -12.34 13.57 16.24
CA ALA A 317 -13.32 12.70 15.61
C ALA A 317 -14.12 13.44 14.53
N ALA A 318 -14.58 14.66 14.82
CA ALA A 318 -15.28 15.50 13.83
C ALA A 318 -14.38 15.89 12.64
N ASP A 319 -13.16 16.37 12.91
CA ASP A 319 -12.20 16.75 11.87
C ASP A 319 -11.81 15.54 11.01
N LEU A 320 -11.69 14.34 11.58
CA LEU A 320 -11.40 13.10 10.87
C LEU A 320 -12.58 12.66 9.99
N ALA A 321 -13.81 12.74 10.52
CA ALA A 321 -15.00 12.42 9.74
C ALA A 321 -15.13 13.33 8.51
N GLU A 322 -14.92 14.65 8.68
CA GLU A 322 -14.92 15.60 7.58
C GLU A 322 -13.82 15.30 6.57
N ALA A 323 -12.58 15.06 7.02
CA ALA A 323 -11.45 14.76 6.14
C ALA A 323 -11.66 13.44 5.37
N THR A 324 -12.24 12.42 6.01
CA THR A 324 -12.53 11.12 5.38
C THR A 324 -13.63 11.25 4.34
N ALA A 325 -14.69 12.01 4.64
CA ALA A 325 -15.76 12.28 3.68
C ALA A 325 -15.21 13.02 2.44
N ALA A 326 -14.35 14.02 2.63
CA ALA A 326 -13.71 14.73 1.54
C ALA A 326 -12.77 13.85 0.72
N LEU A 327 -12.02 12.94 1.36
CA LEU A 327 -11.19 11.97 0.65
C LEU A 327 -12.05 11.03 -0.20
N ARG A 328 -13.14 10.49 0.33
CA ARG A 328 -14.08 9.64 -0.44
C ARG A 328 -14.62 10.40 -1.64
N ALA A 329 -15.10 11.63 -1.46
CA ALA A 329 -15.57 12.46 -2.55
C ALA A 329 -14.49 12.69 -3.63
N ALA A 330 -13.25 12.89 -3.23
CA ALA A 330 -12.12 13.04 -4.15
C ALA A 330 -11.78 11.73 -4.90
N LEU A 331 -11.98 10.56 -4.30
CA LEU A 331 -11.78 9.26 -4.93
C LEU A 331 -12.95 8.88 -5.86
N ASP A 332 -14.16 9.41 -5.59
CA ASP A 332 -15.34 9.24 -6.44
C ASP A 332 -15.36 10.22 -7.63
N ASP A 333 -14.63 11.33 -7.57
CA ASP A 333 -14.52 12.31 -8.64
C ASP A 333 -13.74 11.75 -9.85
N ASP A 334 -14.14 12.11 -11.07
CA ASP A 334 -13.48 11.67 -12.32
C ASP A 334 -12.02 12.13 -12.44
N ARG A 335 -11.62 13.16 -11.71
CA ARG A 335 -10.24 13.63 -11.62
C ARG A 335 -9.27 12.55 -11.13
N TYR A 336 -9.72 11.66 -10.24
CA TYR A 336 -8.86 10.59 -9.71
C TYR A 336 -8.54 9.53 -10.77
N PRO A 337 -9.50 8.89 -11.45
CA PRO A 337 -9.18 7.96 -12.53
C PRO A 337 -8.48 8.62 -13.71
N ASP A 338 -8.74 9.89 -13.99
CA ASP A 338 -8.01 10.67 -15.01
C ASP A 338 -6.53 10.83 -14.64
N LEU A 339 -6.21 11.13 -13.37
CA LEU A 339 -4.85 11.15 -12.87
C LEU A 339 -4.16 9.80 -13.10
N LEU A 340 -4.82 8.69 -12.76
CA LEU A 340 -4.25 7.35 -12.91
C LEU A 340 -4.03 7.00 -14.40
N THR A 341 -4.97 7.35 -15.26
CA THR A 341 -4.85 7.18 -16.73
C THR A 341 -3.68 7.98 -17.30
N ARG A 342 -3.49 9.21 -16.84
CA ARG A 342 -2.33 10.04 -17.24
C ARG A 342 -1.02 9.48 -16.71
N LEU A 343 -1.02 8.92 -15.50
CA LEU A 343 0.14 8.19 -14.95
C LEU A 343 0.51 6.98 -15.80
N ASP A 344 -0.47 6.18 -16.21
CA ASP A 344 -0.24 5.03 -17.07
C ASP A 344 0.39 5.47 -18.40
N ARG A 345 -0.18 6.47 -19.09
CA ARG A 345 0.39 7.00 -20.34
C ARG A 345 1.82 7.50 -20.17
N LEU A 346 2.10 8.17 -19.05
CA LEU A 346 3.42 8.73 -18.77
C LEU A 346 4.47 7.64 -18.47
N LEU A 347 4.09 6.64 -17.66
CA LEU A 347 5.03 5.63 -17.13
C LEU A 347 5.18 4.40 -18.04
N ASP A 348 4.15 4.08 -18.82
CA ASP A 348 4.15 2.96 -19.77
C ASP A 348 4.52 3.41 -21.19
N GLY A 349 4.48 4.72 -21.44
CA GLY A 349 5.00 5.32 -22.67
C GLY A 349 6.52 5.35 -22.75
N PRO A 350 7.07 5.80 -23.89
CA PRO A 350 8.51 5.81 -24.12
C PRO A 350 9.22 6.75 -23.15
N ALA A 351 10.17 6.21 -22.40
CA ALA A 351 11.10 6.99 -21.59
C ALA A 351 12.30 7.40 -22.44
N ARG A 352 12.84 8.59 -22.21
CA ARG A 352 14.06 9.05 -22.86
C ARG A 352 15.21 8.10 -22.55
N GLU A 353 15.97 7.74 -23.54
CA GLU A 353 17.25 7.05 -23.35
C GLU A 353 18.24 7.93 -22.60
N VAL A 354 18.78 7.39 -21.53
CA VAL A 354 19.75 8.06 -20.66
C VAL A 354 20.87 7.12 -20.25
N ASP A 355 22.05 7.67 -20.01
CA ASP A 355 23.15 6.91 -19.45
C ASP A 355 23.09 6.85 -17.91
N ARG A 356 23.85 5.93 -17.34
CA ARG A 356 23.97 5.80 -15.88
C ARG A 356 24.45 7.09 -15.22
N ARG A 357 25.37 7.81 -15.88
CA ARG A 357 25.92 9.06 -15.36
C ARG A 357 24.85 10.14 -15.24
N TRP A 358 23.88 10.17 -16.17
CA TRP A 358 22.74 11.10 -16.08
C TRP A 358 21.91 10.84 -14.83
N VAL A 359 21.56 9.57 -14.53
CA VAL A 359 20.81 9.18 -13.34
C VAL A 359 21.58 9.57 -12.07
N ASP A 360 22.85 9.18 -11.99
CA ASP A 360 23.70 9.42 -10.83
C ASP A 360 23.94 10.94 -10.60
N ARG A 361 24.09 11.74 -11.67
CA ARG A 361 24.15 13.22 -11.56
C ARG A 361 22.89 13.80 -10.92
N ARG A 362 21.70 13.29 -11.25
CA ARG A 362 20.43 13.73 -10.66
C ARG A 362 20.36 13.41 -9.17
N ILE A 363 20.75 12.20 -8.80
CA ILE A 363 20.80 11.77 -7.39
C ILE A 363 21.79 12.65 -6.61
N ARG A 364 23.02 12.79 -7.11
CA ARG A 364 24.04 13.66 -6.47
C ARG A 364 23.56 15.09 -6.29
N ARG A 365 22.87 15.65 -7.28
CA ARG A 365 22.30 16.99 -7.19
C ARG A 365 21.22 17.10 -6.11
N ALA A 366 20.37 16.08 -5.97
CA ALA A 366 19.36 16.04 -4.91
C ALA A 366 19.99 15.97 -3.53
N VAL A 367 21.04 15.13 -3.36
CA VAL A 367 21.78 14.98 -2.12
C VAL A 367 22.48 16.29 -1.74
N ARG A 368 23.24 16.92 -2.67
CA ARG A 368 23.93 18.19 -2.41
C ARG A 368 22.96 19.31 -2.02
N ARG A 369 21.80 19.40 -2.67
CA ARG A 369 20.77 20.39 -2.31
C ARG A 369 20.19 20.15 -0.91
N ALA A 370 20.06 18.90 -0.50
CA ALA A 370 19.60 18.57 0.85
C ALA A 370 20.66 18.95 1.90
N ASP A 371 21.93 18.65 1.61
CA ASP A 371 23.05 19.02 2.47
C ASP A 371 23.17 20.54 2.67
N ALA A 372 23.16 21.31 1.57
CA ALA A 372 23.24 22.76 1.61
C ALA A 372 22.06 23.36 2.40
N ARG A 373 20.83 22.86 2.16
CA ARG A 373 19.66 23.37 2.87
C ARG A 373 19.69 23.08 4.37
N LEU A 374 20.27 21.92 4.78
CA LEU A 374 20.43 21.61 6.20
C LEU A 374 21.51 22.51 6.85
N ASP A 375 22.62 22.79 6.15
CA ASP A 375 23.67 23.68 6.68
C ASP A 375 23.13 25.11 6.87
N GLU A 376 22.37 25.61 5.89
CA GLU A 376 21.65 26.88 6.00
C GLU A 376 20.69 26.91 7.21
N ALA A 377 19.92 25.83 7.39
CA ALA A 377 18.95 25.70 8.47
C ALA A 377 19.61 25.68 9.85
N LEU A 378 20.77 25.00 9.97
CA LEU A 378 21.52 24.92 11.23
C LEU A 378 22.24 26.23 11.62
N ALA A 379 22.31 27.19 10.70
CA ALA A 379 22.88 28.53 10.96
C ALA A 379 21.84 29.53 11.46
N VAL A 380 20.56 29.15 11.53
CA VAL A 380 19.47 30.05 11.94
C VAL A 380 18.75 29.45 13.15
N ASP A 381 18.46 30.29 14.13
CA ASP A 381 17.73 29.91 15.35
C ASP A 381 16.30 30.48 15.37
N GLY A 382 15.50 30.04 16.33
CA GLY A 382 14.14 30.52 16.55
C GLY A 382 13.15 30.11 15.45
N PRO A 383 12.00 30.76 15.32
CA PRO A 383 10.93 30.39 14.38
C PRO A 383 11.39 30.34 12.91
N ALA A 384 12.33 31.16 12.49
CA ALA A 384 12.92 31.13 11.16
C ALA A 384 13.77 29.84 10.97
N GLY A 385 14.47 29.41 12.02
CA GLY A 385 15.18 28.13 12.06
C GLY A 385 14.24 26.91 11.93
N ASP A 386 13.10 26.93 12.62
CA ASP A 386 12.08 25.89 12.53
C ASP A 386 11.59 25.72 11.07
N VAL A 387 11.27 26.82 10.39
CA VAL A 387 10.88 26.82 8.97
C VAL A 387 12.02 26.29 8.09
N ALA A 388 13.26 26.72 8.35
CA ALA A 388 14.42 26.27 7.58
C ALA A 388 14.70 24.76 7.75
N LEU A 389 14.59 24.22 8.97
CA LEU A 389 14.72 22.78 9.26
C LEU A 389 13.62 21.97 8.59
N HIS A 390 12.39 22.49 8.57
CA HIS A 390 11.30 21.85 7.83
C HIS A 390 11.60 21.76 6.32
N GLU A 391 12.11 22.84 5.70
CA GLU A 391 12.51 22.81 4.30
C GLU A 391 13.69 21.85 4.05
N ALA A 392 14.67 21.78 4.96
CA ALA A 392 15.75 20.80 4.89
C ALA A 392 15.21 19.36 4.95
N ARG A 393 14.26 19.06 5.86
CA ARG A 393 13.58 17.75 5.93
C ARG A 393 12.93 17.38 4.60
N LYS A 394 12.23 18.32 3.93
CA LYS A 394 11.63 18.09 2.60
C LYS A 394 12.70 17.77 1.55
N LYS A 395 13.86 18.43 1.57
CA LYS A 395 14.95 18.13 0.63
C LYS A 395 15.57 16.75 0.90
N TYR A 396 15.77 16.37 2.18
CA TYR A 396 16.27 15.05 2.52
C TYR A 396 15.26 13.93 2.18
N LYS A 397 13.94 14.15 2.31
CA LYS A 397 12.94 13.22 1.78
C LYS A 397 13.12 12.98 0.27
N ALA A 398 13.28 14.06 -0.51
CA ALA A 398 13.50 13.94 -1.95
C ALA A 398 14.84 13.27 -2.29
N ALA A 399 15.91 13.55 -1.56
CA ALA A 399 17.21 12.90 -1.73
C ALA A 399 17.13 11.40 -1.41
N ARG A 400 16.44 11.02 -0.33
CA ARG A 400 16.22 9.61 0.02
C ARG A 400 15.49 8.87 -1.09
N TYR A 401 14.38 9.39 -1.60
CA TYR A 401 13.62 8.75 -2.68
C TYR A 401 14.45 8.63 -3.97
N ALA A 402 15.29 9.63 -4.26
CA ALA A 402 16.22 9.55 -5.38
C ALA A 402 17.25 8.41 -5.21
N VAL A 403 17.74 8.17 -3.99
CA VAL A 403 18.67 7.07 -3.68
C VAL A 403 17.95 5.72 -3.68
N GLU A 404 16.68 5.66 -3.23
CA GLU A 404 15.86 4.44 -3.24
C GLU A 404 15.75 3.83 -4.63
N VAL A 405 15.65 4.63 -5.69
CA VAL A 405 15.67 4.19 -7.10
C VAL A 405 16.86 3.27 -7.42
N ARG A 406 17.99 3.47 -6.75
CA ARG A 406 19.21 2.69 -6.98
C ARG A 406 19.36 1.46 -6.08
N LYS A 407 18.40 1.18 -5.18
CA LYS A 407 18.51 0.05 -4.25
C LYS A 407 18.69 -1.28 -4.97
N ALA A 408 17.91 -1.53 -6.01
CA ALA A 408 17.98 -2.77 -6.78
C ALA A 408 19.34 -2.95 -7.49
N THR A 409 19.96 -1.86 -7.99
CA THR A 409 21.16 -1.92 -8.81
C THR A 409 22.47 -1.61 -8.06
N ALA A 410 22.41 -0.83 -6.97
CA ALA A 410 23.58 -0.51 -6.13
C ALA A 410 23.59 -1.30 -4.80
N GLY A 411 22.52 -2.03 -4.48
CA GLY A 411 22.45 -2.96 -3.36
C GLY A 411 22.74 -2.35 -1.98
N ARG A 412 23.55 -3.04 -1.17
CA ARG A 412 23.89 -2.66 0.21
C ARG A 412 24.38 -1.20 0.39
N PRO A 413 25.23 -0.60 -0.48
CA PRO A 413 25.63 0.79 -0.33
C PRO A 413 24.47 1.79 -0.41
N ALA A 414 23.55 1.63 -1.35
CA ALA A 414 22.37 2.48 -1.46
C ALA A 414 21.44 2.29 -0.26
N ALA A 415 21.16 1.04 0.12
CA ALA A 415 20.32 0.72 1.30
C ALA A 415 20.88 1.35 2.58
N ARG A 416 22.20 1.33 2.78
CA ARG A 416 22.87 1.96 3.93
C ARG A 416 22.69 3.48 3.95
N LEU A 417 22.80 4.15 2.80
CA LEU A 417 22.58 5.59 2.70
C LEU A 417 21.10 5.95 2.96
N VAL A 418 20.16 5.18 2.40
CA VAL A 418 18.72 5.32 2.67
C VAL A 418 18.42 5.22 4.16
N LYS A 419 18.97 4.20 4.87
CA LYS A 419 18.79 4.05 6.32
C LYS A 419 19.30 5.26 7.10
N ARG A 420 20.45 5.85 6.70
CA ARG A 420 20.99 7.04 7.36
C ARG A 420 20.17 8.29 7.07
N PHE A 421 19.67 8.45 5.84
CA PHE A 421 18.76 9.55 5.52
C PHE A 421 17.44 9.41 6.29
N LYS A 422 16.92 8.19 6.47
CA LYS A 422 15.74 7.96 7.30
C LYS A 422 15.98 8.42 8.72
N ALA A 423 17.06 7.98 9.36
CA ALA A 423 17.37 8.37 10.74
C ALA A 423 17.51 9.90 10.92
N LEU A 424 18.14 10.60 9.96
CA LEU A 424 18.20 12.07 10.00
C LEU A 424 16.82 12.72 9.82
N GLN A 425 15.98 12.15 8.94
CA GLN A 425 14.62 12.65 8.71
C GLN A 425 13.70 12.41 9.90
N ASP A 426 13.91 11.32 10.65
CA ASP A 426 13.15 11.03 11.85
C ASP A 426 13.44 12.08 12.92
N LEU A 427 14.71 12.43 13.16
CA LEU A 427 15.10 13.52 14.08
C LEU A 427 14.53 14.89 13.66
N LEU A 428 14.66 15.26 12.37
CA LEU A 428 14.05 16.48 11.84
C LEU A 428 12.51 16.41 11.87
N GLY A 429 11.96 15.19 11.91
CA GLY A 429 10.53 14.93 12.05
C GLY A 429 10.04 15.26 13.44
N THR A 430 10.67 14.74 14.48
CA THR A 430 10.34 15.00 15.88
C THR A 430 10.29 16.49 16.16
N HIS A 431 11.29 17.24 15.70
CA HIS A 431 11.32 18.70 15.83
C HIS A 431 10.10 19.38 15.17
N GLN A 432 9.85 19.08 13.87
CA GLN A 432 8.71 19.65 13.14
C GLN A 432 7.36 19.29 13.78
N ASP A 433 7.23 18.06 14.20
CA ASP A 433 6.03 17.57 14.85
C ASP A 433 5.74 18.30 16.16
N SER A 434 6.78 18.62 16.94
CA SER A 434 6.66 19.47 18.13
C SER A 434 6.15 20.89 17.80
N VAL A 435 6.69 21.52 16.74
CA VAL A 435 6.24 22.86 16.30
C VAL A 435 4.75 22.85 15.94
N VAL A 436 4.31 21.85 15.16
CA VAL A 436 2.89 21.73 14.76
C VAL A 436 2.00 21.43 15.95
N THR A 437 2.44 20.52 16.85
CA THR A 437 1.66 20.17 18.05
C THR A 437 1.46 21.37 18.95
N ARG A 438 2.47 22.21 19.16
CA ARG A 438 2.36 23.43 19.95
C ARG A 438 1.33 24.42 19.38
N GLU A 439 1.29 24.58 18.05
CA GLU A 439 0.31 25.45 17.41
C GLU A 439 -1.13 24.89 17.55
N VAL A 440 -1.30 23.57 17.45
CA VAL A 440 -2.59 22.92 17.67
C VAL A 440 -3.02 23.11 19.13
N LEU A 441 -2.16 22.82 20.10
CA LEU A 441 -2.46 23.02 21.53
C LEU A 441 -2.85 24.46 21.85
N ARG A 442 -2.12 25.46 21.30
CA ARG A 442 -2.43 26.88 21.47
C ARG A 442 -3.85 27.22 20.96
N ARG A 443 -4.23 26.69 19.78
CA ARG A 443 -5.59 26.92 19.23
C ARG A 443 -6.68 26.30 20.12
N HIS A 444 -6.45 25.09 20.63
CA HIS A 444 -7.40 24.45 21.53
C HIS A 444 -7.49 25.18 22.88
N ALA A 445 -6.37 25.61 23.43
CA ALA A 445 -6.36 26.41 24.66
C ALA A 445 -7.17 27.72 24.51
N LEU A 446 -7.03 28.44 23.38
CA LEU A 446 -7.81 29.66 23.13
C LEU A 446 -9.32 29.40 23.03
N ARG A 447 -9.72 28.26 22.46
CA ARG A 447 -11.14 27.86 22.42
C ARG A 447 -11.66 27.49 23.81
N ALA A 448 -10.95 26.65 24.54
CA ALA A 448 -11.30 26.28 25.92
C ALA A 448 -11.44 27.54 26.80
N TYR A 449 -10.52 28.49 26.65
CA TYR A 449 -10.62 29.78 27.35
C TYR A 449 -11.90 30.55 27.00
N ALA A 450 -12.24 30.63 25.71
CA ALA A 450 -13.47 31.30 25.26
C ALA A 450 -14.73 30.61 25.74
N GLU A 451 -14.69 29.32 26.01
CA GLU A 451 -15.78 28.50 26.58
C GLU A 451 -15.79 28.47 28.11
N GLY A 452 -14.89 29.21 28.80
CA GLY A 452 -14.78 29.27 30.26
C GLY A 452 -14.14 28.01 30.89
N GLU A 453 -13.47 27.18 30.09
CA GLU A 453 -12.79 25.97 30.55
C GLU A 453 -11.34 26.26 31.02
N ASN A 454 -10.80 25.34 31.83
CA ASN A 454 -9.42 25.40 32.30
C ASN A 454 -8.41 25.13 31.18
N THR A 455 -7.41 26.00 31.05
CA THR A 455 -6.37 25.91 29.99
C THR A 455 -5.01 25.42 30.47
N PHE A 456 -4.86 25.11 31.77
CA PHE A 456 -3.59 24.72 32.37
C PHE A 456 -2.95 23.51 31.66
N THR A 457 -3.73 22.45 31.46
CA THR A 457 -3.21 21.22 30.81
C THR A 457 -2.73 21.47 29.40
N TYR A 458 -3.41 22.30 28.61
CA TYR A 458 -2.93 22.69 27.27
C TYR A 458 -1.60 23.45 27.33
N GLY A 459 -1.45 24.36 28.32
CA GLY A 459 -0.21 25.11 28.54
C GLY A 459 0.95 24.19 28.94
N LEU A 460 0.69 23.23 29.83
CA LEU A 460 1.66 22.24 30.29
C LEU A 460 2.14 21.36 29.11
N LEU A 461 1.21 20.82 28.32
CA LEU A 461 1.54 20.03 27.14
C LEU A 461 2.34 20.83 26.10
N HIS A 462 1.98 22.11 25.89
CA HIS A 462 2.72 23.01 25.02
C HIS A 462 4.17 23.19 25.48
N ALA A 463 4.39 23.42 26.80
CA ALA A 463 5.72 23.58 27.38
C ALA A 463 6.56 22.28 27.23
N ARG A 464 6.01 21.10 27.53
CA ARG A 464 6.67 19.81 27.35
C ARG A 464 7.11 19.58 25.89
N GLN A 465 6.26 19.97 24.92
CA GLN A 465 6.61 19.88 23.50
C GLN A 465 7.77 20.85 23.13
N ALA A 466 7.81 22.03 23.72
CA ALA A 466 8.89 22.99 23.48
C ALA A 466 10.24 22.50 24.04
N GLU A 467 10.22 21.90 25.22
CA GLU A 467 11.41 21.31 25.86
C GLU A 467 11.97 20.14 25.04
N ALA A 468 11.12 19.21 24.63
CA ALA A 468 11.50 18.07 23.81
C ALA A 468 12.20 18.49 22.50
N ALA A 469 11.73 19.57 21.84
CA ALA A 469 12.33 20.09 20.62
C ALA A 469 13.74 20.69 20.82
N GLY A 470 14.03 21.24 22.01
CA GLY A 470 15.32 21.87 22.31
C GLY A 470 16.51 20.92 22.35
N HIS A 471 16.28 19.65 22.66
CA HIS A 471 17.35 18.66 22.90
C HIS A 471 17.90 17.98 21.63
N ASP A 472 17.34 18.21 20.45
CA ASP A 472 17.63 17.40 19.24
C ASP A 472 18.80 17.92 18.39
N ARG A 473 19.27 19.16 18.56
CA ARG A 473 20.30 19.76 17.68
C ARG A 473 21.62 18.98 17.64
N PRO A 474 22.21 18.54 18.76
CA PRO A 474 23.42 17.71 18.72
C PRO A 474 23.22 16.37 18.02
N ALA A 475 22.04 15.75 18.17
CA ALA A 475 21.68 14.50 17.51
C ALA A 475 21.57 14.69 15.99
N VAL A 476 20.96 15.80 15.53
CA VAL A 476 20.87 16.18 14.11
C VAL A 476 22.27 16.37 13.51
N LEU A 477 23.18 17.06 14.19
CA LEU A 477 24.57 17.22 13.73
C LEU A 477 25.29 15.87 13.57
N ARG A 478 25.21 15.01 14.58
CA ARG A 478 25.79 13.65 14.50
C ARG A 478 25.18 12.82 13.37
N ALA A 479 23.87 12.91 13.16
CA ALA A 479 23.19 12.19 12.08
C ALA A 479 23.61 12.74 10.71
N ARG A 480 23.67 14.07 10.54
CA ARG A 480 24.20 14.75 9.36
C ARG A 480 25.58 14.21 8.99
N ASP A 481 26.52 14.22 9.92
CA ASP A 481 27.91 13.79 9.69
C ASP A 481 28.00 12.31 9.29
N ARG A 482 27.15 11.45 9.90
CA ARG A 482 27.03 10.03 9.49
C ARG A 482 26.55 9.89 8.04
N THR A 483 25.67 10.77 7.55
CA THR A 483 25.20 10.72 6.15
C THR A 483 26.29 11.15 5.16
N ARG A 484 27.25 12.00 5.58
CA ARG A 484 28.31 12.61 4.75
C ARG A 484 29.59 11.79 4.67
N ARG A 485 29.74 10.72 5.46
CA ARG A 485 30.94 9.88 5.46
C ARG A 485 31.26 9.37 4.06
N ARG A 486 32.49 9.55 3.59
CA ARG A 486 32.97 9.13 2.27
C ARG A 486 32.69 7.63 2.01
N THR A 487 32.86 6.78 3.02
CA THR A 487 32.56 5.34 2.94
C THR A 487 31.11 5.01 2.58
N VAL A 488 30.18 5.94 2.79
CA VAL A 488 28.74 5.78 2.51
C VAL A 488 28.38 6.34 1.15
N ARG A 489 29.08 7.38 0.68
CA ARG A 489 28.74 8.12 -0.56
C ARG A 489 29.60 7.80 -1.76
N ARG A 490 30.81 7.21 -1.58
CA ARG A 490 31.77 6.99 -2.69
C ARG A 490 31.20 6.23 -3.90
N TRP A 491 30.15 5.44 -3.70
CA TRP A 491 29.49 4.71 -4.78
C TRP A 491 28.66 5.62 -5.72
N LEU A 492 28.28 6.81 -5.24
CA LEU A 492 27.62 7.82 -6.06
C LEU A 492 28.62 8.56 -6.97
N ASP A 493 29.91 8.48 -6.71
CA ASP A 493 30.97 9.19 -7.43
C ASP A 493 31.63 8.30 -8.51
N ARG A 494 31.27 7.02 -8.49
CA ARG A 494 31.69 6.04 -9.49
C ARG A 494 30.67 5.94 -10.63
#